data_fff12cf69b806e6a472ed3ddda783566
#
_entry.id   fff12cf69b806e6a472ed3ddda783566
#
_cell.length_a   1.000
_cell.length_b   1.000
_cell.length_c   1.000
_cell.angle_alpha   90.00
_cell.angle_beta   90.00
_cell.angle_gamma   90.00
#
_symmetry.space_group_name_H-M   'P 1'
#
loop_
_entity.id
_entity.type
_entity.pdbx_description
1 polymer ?
#
loop_
_entity_poly.entity_id
_entity_poly.type
_entity_poly.pdbx_seq_one_letter_code
_entity_poly.pdbx_strand_id
1 'polypeptide(L)'
;MAMKETSNVTAQEWFGLGERVPYDRRAKRILRPGDTTDSPDVVHVFQRVVRDAPPSEEAVWTTFLPGFPDGSFGWARVDRYLGTDGLVPKIFVEYVGQGDSDKPADYPYGTMERADLVESLWQAKGIGSTFVVTFDYSSLVALDLLSRQQERLDSGSKAVAKIEGVLMINGGYFADAHSHPLMTTPALKSPLGGMVTWFGQRSRFMARQLLKSMFSKEYRLSSAEFNEIYEAISRRNGFPFVSKAAGFVAEHRSKYAERWDLRRLYLALQESVSFHVVGSEGDIFEPNQVVKARERLGDHGLDIRMLPGGHMTTSEHPELLAQIIREVGPKQ
;
A
#
# COMPACT_ATOMS: atom_id res chain seq x y z
N MET A 1 -30.45 -10.91 12.24
CA MET A 1 -29.57 -10.48 13.32
C MET A 1 -29.01 -9.12 12.93
N ALA A 2 -29.42 -8.04 13.61
CA ALA A 2 -29.07 -6.69 13.21
C ALA A 2 -27.55 -6.52 13.25
N MET A 3 -26.94 -6.12 12.12
CA MET A 3 -25.55 -5.70 12.07
C MET A 3 -25.37 -4.56 13.09
N LYS A 4 -24.62 -4.82 14.15
CA LYS A 4 -24.11 -3.73 15.00
C LYS A 4 -23.41 -2.75 14.06
N GLU A 5 -23.88 -1.50 14.04
CA GLU A 5 -23.12 -0.39 13.44
C GLU A 5 -21.70 -0.45 14.00
N THR A 6 -20.79 -0.97 13.18
CA THR A 6 -19.38 -0.96 13.52
C THR A 6 -18.95 0.50 13.44
N SER A 7 -18.78 1.16 14.58
CA SER A 7 -18.34 2.54 14.67
C SER A 7 -17.12 2.73 13.75
N ASN A 8 -17.19 3.70 12.84
CA ASN A 8 -16.10 4.01 11.92
C ASN A 8 -14.85 4.37 12.73
N VAL A 9 -13.72 3.79 12.38
CA VAL A 9 -12.42 4.24 12.88
C VAL A 9 -12.17 5.63 12.32
N THR A 10 -11.90 6.60 13.17
CA THR A 10 -11.57 7.96 12.72
C THR A 10 -10.10 8.06 12.31
N ALA A 11 -9.78 9.01 11.43
CA ALA A 11 -8.40 9.29 11.06
C ALA A 11 -7.57 9.68 12.29
N GLN A 12 -8.16 10.45 13.23
CA GLN A 12 -7.49 10.82 14.47
C GLN A 12 -7.16 9.60 15.34
N GLU A 13 -8.09 8.67 15.51
CA GLU A 13 -7.85 7.42 16.27
C GLU A 13 -6.76 6.59 15.61
N TRP A 14 -6.83 6.40 14.28
CA TRP A 14 -5.85 5.62 13.54
C TRP A 14 -4.42 6.16 13.72
N PHE A 15 -4.23 7.44 13.46
CA PHE A 15 -2.91 8.08 13.59
C PHE A 15 -2.47 8.25 15.05
N GLY A 16 -3.40 8.28 16.00
CA GLY A 16 -3.10 8.27 17.44
C GLY A 16 -2.54 6.93 17.95
N LEU A 17 -2.73 5.83 17.22
CA LEU A 17 -2.25 4.50 17.57
C LEU A 17 -0.87 4.15 16.99
N GLY A 18 -0.28 5.05 16.22
CA GLY A 18 1.05 4.85 15.62
C GLY A 18 2.06 5.87 16.11
N GLU A 19 3.20 5.89 15.48
CA GLU A 19 4.31 6.79 15.79
C GLU A 19 4.97 7.34 14.53
N ARG A 20 5.61 8.48 14.66
CA ARG A 20 6.45 9.04 13.59
C ARG A 20 7.91 8.78 13.93
N VAL A 21 8.63 8.15 13.01
CA VAL A 21 10.04 7.82 13.17
C VAL A 21 10.90 8.60 12.18
N PRO A 22 12.10 9.08 12.57
CA PRO A 22 12.99 9.80 11.68
C PRO A 22 13.64 8.85 10.68
N TYR A 23 13.51 9.17 9.40
CA TYR A 23 14.08 8.46 8.27
C TYR A 23 15.08 9.34 7.53
N ASP A 24 16.32 8.90 7.46
CA ASP A 24 17.34 9.51 6.61
C ASP A 24 17.16 8.97 5.18
N ARG A 25 16.61 9.81 4.31
CA ARG A 25 16.31 9.46 2.91
C ARG A 25 17.56 9.25 2.06
N ARG A 26 18.70 9.84 2.45
CA ARG A 26 19.97 9.69 1.74
C ARG A 26 20.70 8.41 2.15
N ALA A 27 20.77 8.16 3.47
CA ALA A 27 21.35 6.94 4.01
C ALA A 27 20.39 5.74 3.92
N LYS A 28 19.12 5.96 3.57
CA LYS A 28 18.06 4.94 3.47
C LYS A 28 17.93 4.10 4.75
N ARG A 29 17.86 4.78 5.88
CA ARG A 29 17.75 4.12 7.19
C ARG A 29 16.88 4.89 8.17
N ILE A 30 16.20 4.17 9.04
CA ILE A 30 15.54 4.76 10.21
C ILE A 30 16.63 5.11 11.24
N LEU A 31 16.56 6.33 11.75
CA LEU A 31 17.51 6.80 12.76
C LEU A 31 17.16 6.21 14.13
N ARG A 32 18.22 5.93 14.92
CA ARG A 32 18.08 5.41 16.29
C ARG A 32 18.05 6.57 17.30
N PRO A 33 17.54 6.34 18.51
CA PRO A 33 17.67 7.31 19.60
C PRO A 33 19.16 7.71 19.76
N GLY A 34 19.43 9.03 19.72
CA GLY A 34 20.78 9.59 19.78
C GLY A 34 21.46 9.88 18.44
N ASP A 35 20.89 9.43 17.31
CA ASP A 35 21.35 9.87 15.99
C ASP A 35 20.98 11.34 15.75
N THR A 36 21.80 12.07 14.96
CA THR A 36 21.53 13.46 14.60
C THR A 36 20.33 13.56 13.66
N THR A 37 19.34 14.35 14.02
CA THR A 37 18.12 14.60 13.22
C THR A 37 18.14 15.93 12.47
N ASP A 38 19.15 16.78 12.69
CA ASP A 38 19.26 18.13 12.12
C ASP A 38 19.82 18.12 10.69
N SER A 39 19.42 17.19 9.86
CA SER A 39 19.80 17.12 8.45
C SER A 39 18.57 17.39 7.57
N PRO A 40 18.70 18.13 6.45
CA PRO A 40 17.62 18.31 5.49
C PRO A 40 17.20 16.99 4.82
N ASP A 41 18.03 15.96 4.93
CA ASP A 41 17.74 14.61 4.41
C ASP A 41 16.92 13.77 5.38
N VAL A 42 16.67 14.25 6.61
CA VAL A 42 15.85 13.56 7.60
C VAL A 42 14.40 14.00 7.46
N VAL A 43 13.51 13.04 7.28
CA VAL A 43 12.06 13.22 7.25
C VAL A 43 11.42 12.28 8.27
N HIS A 44 10.26 12.64 8.80
CA HIS A 44 9.53 11.75 9.70
C HIS A 44 8.47 10.98 8.92
N VAL A 45 8.48 9.67 9.08
CA VAL A 45 7.49 8.77 8.49
C VAL A 45 6.64 8.13 9.57
N PHE A 46 5.35 8.01 9.27
CA PHE A 46 4.42 7.36 10.19
C PHE A 46 4.47 5.85 9.99
N GLN A 47 4.36 5.12 11.08
CA GLN A 47 4.11 3.69 11.11
C GLN A 47 3.20 3.33 12.27
N ARG A 48 2.43 2.26 12.11
CA ARG A 48 1.70 1.65 13.22
C ARG A 48 2.11 0.19 13.36
N VAL A 49 2.57 -0.16 14.54
CA VAL A 49 2.97 -1.54 14.89
C VAL A 49 1.95 -2.10 15.87
N VAL A 50 1.44 -3.29 15.58
CA VAL A 50 0.53 -4.04 16.45
C VAL A 50 1.21 -5.34 16.82
N ARG A 51 1.36 -5.58 18.13
CA ARG A 51 1.94 -6.83 18.68
C ARG A 51 1.48 -6.98 20.13
N ASP A 52 1.24 -8.22 20.54
CA ASP A 52 0.79 -8.53 21.91
C ASP A 52 1.98 -8.69 22.87
N ALA A 53 3.14 -9.12 22.35
CA ALA A 53 4.40 -9.27 23.08
C ALA A 53 5.59 -8.99 22.15
N PRO A 54 6.83 -8.89 22.65
CA PRO A 54 7.99 -8.95 21.77
C PRO A 54 7.93 -10.23 20.93
N PRO A 55 7.94 -10.12 19.58
CA PRO A 55 7.86 -11.29 18.72
C PRO A 55 9.12 -12.15 18.89
N SER A 56 8.99 -13.46 18.68
CA SER A 56 10.15 -14.35 18.55
C SER A 56 10.98 -13.95 17.32
N GLU A 57 12.25 -14.32 17.28
CA GLU A 57 13.11 -14.10 16.11
C GLU A 57 12.59 -14.83 14.86
N GLU A 58 11.81 -15.88 15.03
CA GLU A 58 11.21 -16.69 13.96
C GLU A 58 9.83 -16.18 13.51
N ALA A 59 9.28 -15.16 14.18
CA ALA A 59 7.94 -14.66 13.87
C ALA A 59 7.88 -14.10 12.45
N VAL A 60 6.88 -14.55 11.68
CA VAL A 60 6.56 -13.98 10.37
C VAL A 60 5.64 -12.78 10.59
N TRP A 61 6.14 -11.60 10.30
CA TRP A 61 5.37 -10.36 10.39
C TRP A 61 4.38 -10.24 9.22
N THR A 62 3.29 -9.53 9.44
CA THR A 62 2.44 -9.07 8.32
C THR A 62 2.70 -7.58 8.08
N THR A 63 3.25 -7.27 6.91
CA THR A 63 3.51 -5.89 6.47
C THR A 63 2.40 -5.40 5.56
N PHE A 64 1.68 -4.35 5.98
CA PHE A 64 0.62 -3.71 5.19
C PHE A 64 1.16 -2.47 4.48
N LEU A 65 1.12 -2.49 3.15
CA LEU A 65 1.54 -1.38 2.30
C LEU A 65 0.31 -0.62 1.78
N PRO A 66 0.31 0.71 1.86
CA PRO A 66 -0.88 1.53 1.67
C PRO A 66 -1.27 1.73 0.20
N GLY A 67 -2.55 2.01 -0.03
CA GLY A 67 -3.05 2.51 -1.31
C GLY A 67 -2.76 4.00 -1.54
N PHE A 68 -3.22 4.51 -2.67
CA PHE A 68 -3.10 5.91 -3.08
C PHE A 68 -4.50 6.51 -3.30
N PRO A 69 -4.77 7.69 -2.75
CA PRO A 69 -3.89 8.58 -1.97
C PRO A 69 -4.12 8.50 -0.44
N ASP A 70 -4.96 7.64 0.07
CA ASP A 70 -5.45 7.59 1.45
C ASP A 70 -4.44 7.05 2.47
N GLY A 71 -3.32 6.53 1.99
CA GLY A 71 -2.25 6.09 2.86
C GLY A 71 -2.62 4.88 3.72
N SER A 72 -1.94 4.74 4.87
CA SER A 72 -2.17 3.62 5.78
C SER A 72 -3.56 3.60 6.41
N PHE A 73 -4.26 4.75 6.42
CA PHE A 73 -5.65 4.84 6.91
C PHE A 73 -6.61 3.94 6.12
N GLY A 74 -6.32 3.69 4.83
CA GLY A 74 -7.10 2.75 4.01
C GLY A 74 -7.22 1.35 4.61
N TRP A 75 -6.31 0.96 5.51
CA TRP A 75 -6.35 -0.32 6.23
C TRP A 75 -7.15 -0.29 7.53
N ALA A 76 -7.58 0.88 8.02
CA ALA A 76 -8.15 1.02 9.35
C ALA A 76 -9.37 0.12 9.59
N ARG A 77 -10.24 -0.02 8.59
CA ARG A 77 -11.42 -0.90 8.66
C ARG A 77 -11.04 -2.39 8.61
N VAL A 78 -10.12 -2.75 7.73
CA VAL A 78 -9.64 -4.12 7.60
C VAL A 78 -8.95 -4.55 8.90
N ASP A 79 -8.08 -3.70 9.47
CA ASP A 79 -7.39 -3.97 10.74
C ASP A 79 -8.36 -4.23 11.89
N ARG A 80 -9.48 -3.50 11.93
CA ARG A 80 -10.51 -3.73 12.93
C ARG A 80 -11.13 -5.13 12.84
N TYR A 81 -11.39 -5.62 11.61
CA TYR A 81 -11.87 -6.99 11.42
C TYR A 81 -10.79 -8.04 11.64
N LEU A 82 -9.54 -7.71 11.35
CA LEU A 82 -8.41 -8.60 11.66
C LEU A 82 -8.24 -8.80 13.17
N GLY A 83 -8.50 -7.75 13.96
CA GLY A 83 -8.29 -7.81 15.40
C GLY A 83 -6.83 -8.08 15.78
N THR A 84 -6.63 -8.62 16.97
CA THR A 84 -5.32 -9.10 17.45
C THR A 84 -5.14 -10.60 17.24
N ASP A 85 -6.22 -11.34 17.00
CA ASP A 85 -6.21 -12.80 16.96
C ASP A 85 -5.54 -13.33 15.68
N GLY A 86 -4.42 -13.99 15.81
CA GLY A 86 -3.81 -14.84 14.80
C GLY A 86 -3.02 -14.16 13.68
N LEU A 87 -2.86 -12.83 13.66
CA LEU A 87 -2.08 -12.09 12.66
C LEU A 87 -1.18 -11.01 13.28
N VAL A 88 -0.65 -11.27 14.43
CA VAL A 88 0.38 -10.43 15.07
C VAL A 88 1.71 -11.20 15.09
N PRO A 89 2.82 -10.53 14.86
CA PRO A 89 2.98 -9.08 14.74
C PRO A 89 2.65 -8.53 13.34
N LYS A 90 2.13 -7.30 13.29
CA LYS A 90 1.84 -6.60 12.04
C LYS A 90 2.32 -5.15 12.06
N ILE A 91 2.71 -4.65 10.89
CA ILE A 91 3.14 -3.27 10.69
C ILE A 91 2.36 -2.65 9.52
N PHE A 92 1.80 -1.47 9.76
CA PHE A 92 1.21 -0.62 8.74
C PHE A 92 2.18 0.49 8.40
N VAL A 93 2.61 0.52 7.14
CA VAL A 93 3.58 1.49 6.64
C VAL A 93 2.85 2.70 6.06
N GLU A 94 3.40 3.89 6.29
CA GLU A 94 2.98 5.12 5.62
C GLU A 94 4.16 5.67 4.81
N TYR A 95 3.96 5.92 3.52
CA TYR A 95 5.04 6.47 2.71
C TYR A 95 5.24 7.96 2.93
N VAL A 96 6.44 8.45 2.63
CA VAL A 96 6.70 9.89 2.50
C VAL A 96 5.70 10.47 1.51
N GLY A 97 5.03 11.56 1.90
CA GLY A 97 4.01 12.19 1.08
C GLY A 97 2.56 11.83 1.43
N GLN A 98 2.33 10.83 2.27
CA GLN A 98 0.98 10.39 2.65
C GLN A 98 0.70 10.62 4.15
N GLY A 99 -0.58 10.67 4.50
CA GLY A 99 -1.11 10.65 5.86
C GLY A 99 -0.34 11.54 6.84
N ASP A 100 0.18 10.97 7.90
CA ASP A 100 0.94 11.69 8.94
C ASP A 100 2.46 11.74 8.70
N SER A 101 2.95 11.18 7.59
CA SER A 101 4.35 11.33 7.14
C SER A 101 4.64 12.72 6.58
N ASP A 102 5.90 13.13 6.62
CA ASP A 102 6.36 14.40 6.05
C ASP A 102 6.23 14.41 4.51
N LYS A 103 6.16 15.63 3.96
CA LYS A 103 5.88 15.88 2.54
C LYS A 103 6.88 16.85 1.92
N PRO A 104 8.19 16.50 1.90
CA PRO A 104 9.21 17.39 1.38
C PRO A 104 9.02 17.65 -0.12
N ALA A 105 9.17 18.91 -0.52
CA ALA A 105 8.93 19.34 -1.89
C ALA A 105 9.95 18.79 -2.88
N ASP A 106 11.15 18.47 -2.41
CA ASP A 106 12.31 17.99 -3.16
C ASP A 106 12.45 16.45 -3.16
N TYR A 107 11.48 15.72 -2.61
CA TYR A 107 11.49 14.25 -2.61
C TYR A 107 10.99 13.72 -3.97
N PRO A 108 11.63 12.67 -4.53
CA PRO A 108 11.27 12.16 -5.86
C PRO A 108 9.93 11.41 -5.90
N TYR A 109 9.45 10.92 -4.76
CA TYR A 109 8.19 10.18 -4.65
C TYR A 109 8.09 8.92 -5.54
N GLY A 110 9.23 8.32 -5.89
CA GLY A 110 9.30 7.15 -6.73
C GLY A 110 8.96 5.84 -6.00
N THR A 111 8.71 4.79 -6.77
CA THR A 111 8.38 3.46 -6.23
C THR A 111 9.57 2.83 -5.53
N MET A 112 10.79 3.02 -6.05
CA MET A 112 12.00 2.48 -5.44
C MET A 112 12.33 3.12 -4.09
N GLU A 113 12.11 4.43 -3.92
CA GLU A 113 12.26 5.11 -2.62
C GLU A 113 11.28 4.59 -1.57
N ARG A 114 10.09 4.18 -2.01
CA ARG A 114 9.11 3.53 -1.11
C ARG A 114 9.58 2.15 -0.67
N ALA A 115 10.15 1.36 -1.58
CA ALA A 115 10.75 0.07 -1.24
C ALA A 115 11.96 0.23 -0.30
N ASP A 116 12.81 1.26 -0.50
CA ASP A 116 13.91 1.60 0.40
C ASP A 116 13.42 1.92 1.82
N LEU A 117 12.33 2.68 1.94
CA LEU A 117 11.70 2.98 3.22
C LEU A 117 11.17 1.72 3.90
N VAL A 118 10.49 0.83 3.17
CA VAL A 118 9.96 -0.42 3.72
C VAL A 118 11.07 -1.29 4.28
N GLU A 119 12.16 -1.52 3.54
CA GLU A 119 13.30 -2.29 4.02
C GLU A 119 13.97 -1.62 5.23
N SER A 120 14.04 -0.29 5.25
CA SER A 120 14.58 0.47 6.39
C SER A 120 13.75 0.28 7.66
N LEU A 121 12.41 0.24 7.53
CA LEU A 121 11.49 -0.06 8.64
C LEU A 121 11.65 -1.51 9.11
N TRP A 122 11.74 -2.47 8.20
CA TRP A 122 11.98 -3.87 8.55
C TRP A 122 13.28 -4.02 9.35
N GLN A 123 14.35 -3.41 8.88
CA GLN A 123 15.65 -3.44 9.57
C GLN A 123 15.56 -2.80 10.97
N ALA A 124 14.92 -1.63 11.09
CA ALA A 124 14.79 -0.92 12.36
C ALA A 124 13.94 -1.67 13.39
N LYS A 125 12.94 -2.45 12.93
CA LYS A 125 12.06 -3.25 13.79
C LYS A 125 12.54 -4.68 14.01
N GLY A 126 13.67 -5.08 13.40
CA GLY A 126 14.21 -6.43 13.50
C GLY A 126 13.31 -7.48 12.80
N ILE A 127 12.61 -7.08 11.75
CA ILE A 127 11.75 -7.99 10.97
C ILE A 127 12.64 -8.86 10.09
N GLY A 128 12.77 -10.14 10.46
CA GLY A 128 13.55 -11.12 9.70
C GLY A 128 12.75 -11.84 8.62
N SER A 129 11.43 -11.97 8.80
CA SER A 129 10.53 -12.65 7.89
C SER A 129 9.17 -11.95 7.83
N THR A 130 8.55 -11.85 6.65
CA THR A 130 7.30 -11.12 6.48
C THR A 130 6.40 -11.67 5.38
N PHE A 131 5.08 -11.57 5.61
CA PHE A 131 4.04 -11.68 4.59
C PHE A 131 3.59 -10.26 4.22
N VAL A 132 3.64 -9.90 2.94
CA VAL A 132 3.35 -8.54 2.48
C VAL A 132 1.93 -8.45 1.92
N VAL A 133 1.13 -7.55 2.46
CA VAL A 133 -0.23 -7.25 1.97
C VAL A 133 -0.23 -5.86 1.35
N THR A 134 -0.62 -5.77 0.09
CA THR A 134 -0.63 -4.50 -0.65
C THR A 134 -2.00 -4.13 -1.16
N PHE A 135 -2.23 -2.84 -1.28
CA PHE A 135 -3.41 -2.30 -1.94
C PHE A 135 -2.98 -1.30 -3.02
N ASP A 136 -3.67 -1.35 -4.18
CA ASP A 136 -3.46 -0.41 -5.28
C ASP A 136 -1.98 -0.39 -5.77
N TYR A 137 -1.42 0.78 -5.99
CA TYR A 137 -0.06 0.96 -6.53
C TYR A 137 1.05 0.34 -5.66
N SER A 138 0.80 0.04 -4.40
CA SER A 138 1.79 -0.65 -3.55
C SER A 138 2.11 -2.06 -4.03
N SER A 139 1.33 -2.63 -4.95
CA SER A 139 1.73 -3.85 -5.66
C SER A 139 3.05 -3.65 -6.43
N LEU A 140 3.30 -2.47 -6.99
CA LEU A 140 4.59 -2.16 -7.65
C LEU A 140 5.74 -2.08 -6.64
N VAL A 141 5.47 -1.58 -5.43
CA VAL A 141 6.46 -1.59 -4.35
C VAL A 141 6.79 -3.03 -3.93
N ALA A 142 5.76 -3.90 -3.82
CA ALA A 142 5.99 -5.32 -3.52
C ALA A 142 6.76 -6.03 -4.64
N LEU A 143 6.47 -5.73 -5.90
CA LEU A 143 7.22 -6.29 -7.03
C LEU A 143 8.70 -5.83 -7.01
N ASP A 144 8.99 -4.59 -6.60
CA ASP A 144 10.38 -4.16 -6.40
C ASP A 144 11.07 -4.89 -5.24
N LEU A 145 10.39 -5.05 -4.11
CA LEU A 145 10.90 -5.81 -2.95
C LEU A 145 11.17 -7.29 -3.31
N LEU A 146 10.26 -7.91 -4.07
CA LEU A 146 10.46 -9.28 -4.59
C LEU A 146 11.62 -9.36 -5.58
N SER A 147 11.79 -8.35 -6.46
CA SER A 147 12.96 -8.27 -7.36
C SER A 147 14.27 -8.18 -6.57
N ARG A 148 14.31 -7.38 -5.51
CA ARG A 148 15.47 -7.30 -4.61
C ARG A 148 15.74 -8.63 -3.90
N GLN A 149 14.68 -9.34 -3.47
CA GLN A 149 14.84 -10.67 -2.88
C GLN A 149 15.45 -11.64 -3.89
N GLN A 150 14.94 -11.67 -5.13
CA GLN A 150 15.49 -12.50 -6.20
C GLN A 150 16.96 -12.19 -6.46
N GLU A 151 17.31 -10.91 -6.64
CA GLU A 151 18.69 -10.47 -6.87
C GLU A 151 19.65 -10.89 -5.74
N ARG A 152 19.19 -10.85 -4.50
CA ARG A 152 19.98 -11.30 -3.33
C ARG A 152 20.15 -12.82 -3.29
N LEU A 153 19.11 -13.58 -3.63
CA LEU A 153 19.19 -15.03 -3.76
C LEU A 153 20.20 -15.42 -4.85
N ASP A 154 20.13 -14.78 -6.03
CA ASP A 154 21.02 -15.06 -7.15
C ASP A 154 22.49 -14.71 -6.83
N SER A 155 22.73 -13.67 -6.03
CA SER A 155 24.07 -13.24 -5.61
C SER A 155 24.57 -13.91 -4.33
N GLY A 156 23.76 -14.74 -3.67
CA GLY A 156 24.07 -15.31 -2.35
C GLY A 156 24.13 -14.28 -1.21
N SER A 157 23.57 -13.09 -1.42
CA SER A 157 23.56 -12.02 -0.43
C SER A 157 22.39 -12.18 0.54
N LYS A 158 22.59 -11.71 1.80
CA LYS A 158 21.53 -11.78 2.81
C LYS A 158 20.41 -10.79 2.52
N ALA A 159 19.15 -11.24 2.58
CA ALA A 159 17.98 -10.37 2.54
C ALA A 159 17.88 -9.51 3.82
N VAL A 160 17.27 -8.32 3.70
CA VAL A 160 16.91 -7.49 4.87
C VAL A 160 15.83 -8.19 5.68
N ALA A 161 14.78 -8.64 5.00
CA ALA A 161 13.77 -9.55 5.53
C ALA A 161 13.42 -10.54 4.42
N LYS A 162 13.11 -11.78 4.80
CA LYS A 162 12.60 -12.79 3.86
C LYS A 162 11.11 -12.55 3.63
N ILE A 163 10.70 -12.35 2.39
CA ILE A 163 9.29 -12.31 2.02
C ILE A 163 8.82 -13.75 1.84
N GLU A 164 7.96 -14.22 2.74
CA GLU A 164 7.38 -15.58 2.71
C GLU A 164 6.16 -15.66 1.81
N GLY A 165 5.47 -14.54 1.61
CA GLY A 165 4.33 -14.47 0.73
C GLY A 165 3.86 -13.06 0.48
N VAL A 166 3.02 -12.90 -0.53
CA VAL A 166 2.45 -11.61 -0.94
C VAL A 166 0.99 -11.76 -1.32
N LEU A 167 0.17 -10.84 -0.81
CA LEU A 167 -1.22 -10.65 -1.24
C LEU A 167 -1.35 -9.26 -1.89
N MET A 168 -1.65 -9.24 -3.18
CA MET A 168 -1.77 -8.01 -3.95
C MET A 168 -3.23 -7.74 -4.31
N ILE A 169 -3.77 -6.60 -3.87
CA ILE A 169 -5.19 -6.25 -3.97
C ILE A 169 -5.35 -5.04 -4.90
N ASN A 170 -6.15 -5.17 -5.96
CA ASN A 170 -6.47 -4.11 -6.93
C ASN A 170 -5.22 -3.37 -7.44
N GLY A 171 -4.15 -4.08 -7.76
CA GLY A 171 -2.85 -3.50 -8.09
C GLY A 171 -2.46 -3.62 -9.55
N GLY A 172 -1.33 -2.97 -9.88
CA GLY A 172 -0.69 -3.07 -11.19
C GLY A 172 0.37 -4.18 -11.21
N TYR A 173 0.23 -5.17 -12.08
CA TYR A 173 1.10 -6.34 -12.14
C TYR A 173 1.88 -6.45 -13.45
N PHE A 174 1.35 -5.81 -14.49
CA PHE A 174 1.91 -5.83 -15.85
C PHE A 174 1.88 -4.44 -16.47
N ALA A 175 3.00 -3.99 -17.00
CA ALA A 175 3.16 -2.65 -17.56
C ALA A 175 2.21 -2.36 -18.72
N ASP A 176 1.87 -3.38 -19.51
CA ASP A 176 0.97 -3.29 -20.67
C ASP A 176 -0.53 -3.38 -20.32
N ALA A 177 -0.87 -3.62 -19.07
CA ALA A 177 -2.26 -3.79 -18.61
C ALA A 177 -2.87 -2.56 -17.93
N HIS A 178 -2.09 -1.53 -17.63
CA HIS A 178 -2.61 -0.31 -17.02
C HIS A 178 -3.67 0.39 -17.88
N SER A 179 -4.77 0.79 -17.27
CA SER A 179 -5.92 1.40 -17.95
C SER A 179 -6.56 2.56 -17.20
N HIS A 180 -5.77 3.34 -16.49
CA HIS A 180 -6.26 4.47 -15.70
C HIS A 180 -7.12 5.44 -16.50
N PRO A 181 -8.33 5.80 -16.03
CA PRO A 181 -9.14 6.83 -16.67
C PRO A 181 -8.42 8.17 -16.76
N LEU A 182 -8.63 8.91 -17.86
CA LEU A 182 -7.92 10.17 -18.14
C LEU A 182 -8.02 11.22 -17.01
N MET A 183 -9.15 11.26 -16.31
CA MET A 183 -9.40 12.21 -15.22
C MET A 183 -8.81 11.80 -13.87
N THR A 184 -8.05 10.73 -13.81
CA THR A 184 -7.42 10.21 -12.59
C THR A 184 -5.90 10.41 -12.63
N THR A 185 -5.11 9.34 -12.51
CA THR A 185 -3.64 9.42 -12.52
C THR A 185 -3.07 10.21 -13.71
N PRO A 186 -3.56 10.06 -14.96
CA PRO A 186 -3.09 10.89 -16.08
C PRO A 186 -3.34 12.39 -15.87
N ALA A 187 -4.51 12.78 -15.35
CA ALA A 187 -4.80 14.18 -15.04
C ALA A 187 -3.89 14.74 -13.94
N LEU A 188 -3.61 13.95 -12.91
CA LEU A 188 -2.70 14.33 -11.81
C LEU A 188 -1.26 14.53 -12.29
N LYS A 189 -0.81 13.78 -13.28
CA LYS A 189 0.54 13.89 -13.88
C LYS A 189 0.63 14.88 -15.02
N SER A 190 -0.49 15.43 -15.49
CA SER A 190 -0.51 16.51 -16.50
C SER A 190 0.11 17.80 -15.93
N PRO A 191 0.49 18.78 -16.78
CA PRO A 191 0.91 20.10 -16.31
C PRO A 191 -0.12 20.80 -15.42
N LEU A 192 -1.39 20.38 -15.49
CA LEU A 192 -2.49 20.91 -14.68
C LEU A 192 -2.70 20.16 -13.36
N GLY A 193 -1.92 19.10 -13.09
CA GLY A 193 -2.11 18.25 -11.91
C GLY A 193 -2.04 19.01 -10.58
N GLY A 194 -1.15 20.00 -10.48
CA GLY A 194 -1.09 20.89 -9.33
C GLY A 194 -2.38 21.72 -9.15
N MET A 195 -3.02 22.13 -10.24
CA MET A 195 -4.29 22.82 -10.20
C MET A 195 -5.45 21.88 -9.80
N VAL A 196 -5.45 20.65 -10.29
CA VAL A 196 -6.44 19.63 -9.90
C VAL A 196 -6.40 19.38 -8.41
N THR A 197 -5.19 19.19 -7.83
CA THR A 197 -5.03 18.98 -6.38
C THR A 197 -5.36 20.23 -5.57
N TRP A 198 -5.02 21.42 -6.08
CA TRP A 198 -5.38 22.69 -5.45
C TRP A 198 -6.91 22.90 -5.35
N PHE A 199 -7.65 22.57 -6.41
CA PHE A 199 -9.12 22.60 -6.38
C PHE A 199 -9.69 21.52 -5.45
N GLY A 200 -9.15 20.30 -5.48
CA GLY A 200 -9.56 19.21 -4.59
C GLY A 200 -9.40 19.57 -3.11
N GLN A 201 -8.32 20.27 -2.75
CA GLN A 201 -8.11 20.75 -1.39
C GLN A 201 -9.12 21.85 -0.97
N ARG A 202 -9.57 22.69 -1.89
CA ARG A 202 -10.48 23.81 -1.61
C ARG A 202 -11.94 23.48 -1.77
N SER A 203 -12.27 22.46 -2.55
CA SER A 203 -13.64 22.07 -2.82
C SER A 203 -13.90 20.63 -2.34
N ARG A 204 -14.41 20.54 -1.10
CA ARG A 204 -14.83 19.22 -0.54
C ARG A 204 -15.86 18.52 -1.42
N PHE A 205 -16.68 19.28 -2.15
CA PHE A 205 -17.63 18.71 -3.11
C PHE A 205 -16.89 18.00 -4.26
N MET A 206 -15.90 18.64 -4.88
CA MET A 206 -15.12 18.01 -5.96
C MET A 206 -14.32 16.81 -5.45
N ALA A 207 -13.68 16.94 -4.30
CA ALA A 207 -12.97 15.83 -3.65
C ALA A 207 -13.89 14.64 -3.41
N ARG A 208 -15.13 14.90 -2.93
CA ARG A 208 -16.13 13.85 -2.71
C ARG A 208 -16.56 13.17 -4.01
N GLN A 209 -16.76 13.91 -5.09
CA GLN A 209 -17.15 13.32 -6.38
C GLN A 209 -16.03 12.46 -6.95
N LEU A 210 -14.77 12.91 -6.85
CA LEU A 210 -13.62 12.13 -7.29
C LEU A 210 -13.51 10.83 -6.45
N LEU A 211 -13.53 10.95 -5.13
CA LEU A 211 -13.46 9.79 -4.26
C LEU A 211 -14.62 8.81 -4.50
N LYS A 212 -15.86 9.33 -4.64
CA LYS A 212 -17.04 8.52 -4.92
C LYS A 212 -16.90 7.71 -6.21
N SER A 213 -16.20 8.21 -7.22
CA SER A 213 -15.99 7.49 -8.47
C SER A 213 -15.10 6.24 -8.34
N MET A 214 -14.37 6.10 -7.23
CA MET A 214 -13.52 4.94 -6.95
C MET A 214 -14.28 3.79 -6.30
N PHE A 215 -15.48 4.07 -5.77
CA PHE A 215 -16.36 3.08 -5.17
C PHE A 215 -17.32 2.50 -6.22
N SER A 216 -17.85 1.32 -5.94
CA SER A 216 -18.93 0.74 -6.74
C SER A 216 -20.17 1.64 -6.74
N LYS A 217 -21.03 1.45 -7.74
CA LYS A 217 -22.29 2.22 -7.85
C LYS A 217 -23.26 1.92 -6.71
N GLU A 218 -23.17 0.73 -6.17
CA GLU A 218 -24.00 0.21 -5.08
C GLU A 218 -23.57 0.75 -3.73
N TYR A 219 -22.27 1.12 -3.58
CA TYR A 219 -21.73 1.61 -2.33
C TYR A 219 -22.15 3.05 -2.04
N ARG A 220 -22.67 3.26 -0.86
CA ARG A 220 -23.10 4.58 -0.41
C ARG A 220 -22.06 5.20 0.54
N LEU A 221 -21.07 5.90 -0.05
CA LEU A 221 -20.11 6.66 0.72
C LEU A 221 -20.83 7.70 1.61
N SER A 222 -20.87 7.45 2.92
CA SER A 222 -21.49 8.36 3.89
C SER A 222 -20.68 9.65 4.03
N SER A 223 -21.29 10.71 4.59
CA SER A 223 -20.56 11.96 4.86
C SER A 223 -19.50 11.80 5.94
N ALA A 224 -19.77 10.97 6.94
CA ALA A 224 -18.80 10.68 8.00
C ALA A 224 -17.56 9.98 7.41
N GLU A 225 -17.76 8.91 6.65
CA GLU A 225 -16.68 8.16 6.01
C GLU A 225 -15.86 9.03 5.04
N PHE A 226 -16.54 9.81 4.18
CA PHE A 226 -15.84 10.78 3.33
C PHE A 226 -14.98 11.75 4.13
N ASN A 227 -15.48 12.26 5.26
CA ASN A 227 -14.73 13.20 6.09
C ASN A 227 -13.46 12.57 6.64
N GLU A 228 -13.50 11.32 7.09
CA GLU A 228 -12.34 10.62 7.64
C GLU A 228 -11.27 10.35 6.55
N ILE A 229 -11.68 9.89 5.37
CA ILE A 229 -10.76 9.68 4.24
C ILE A 229 -10.15 11.02 3.79
N TYR A 230 -10.98 12.07 3.68
CA TYR A 230 -10.51 13.40 3.32
C TYR A 230 -9.54 13.97 4.34
N GLU A 231 -9.78 13.75 5.65
CA GLU A 231 -8.87 14.14 6.71
C GLU A 231 -7.53 13.42 6.59
N ALA A 232 -7.55 12.09 6.39
CA ALA A 232 -6.33 11.31 6.22
C ALA A 232 -5.47 11.82 5.06
N ILE A 233 -6.08 12.10 3.90
CA ILE A 233 -5.36 12.65 2.73
C ILE A 233 -4.84 14.07 3.00
N SER A 234 -5.61 14.88 3.74
CA SER A 234 -5.30 16.29 3.98
C SER A 234 -4.29 16.52 5.09
N ARG A 235 -3.99 15.51 5.90
CA ARG A 235 -3.05 15.64 7.03
C ARG A 235 -1.72 16.22 6.56
N ARG A 236 -1.13 17.06 7.41
CA ARG A 236 0.15 17.73 7.12
C ARG A 236 0.21 18.37 5.74
N ASN A 237 -0.90 18.99 5.31
CA ASN A 237 -1.03 19.63 3.99
C ASN A 237 -0.76 18.66 2.81
N GLY A 238 -1.29 17.40 2.91
CA GLY A 238 -1.00 16.32 1.98
C GLY A 238 -1.59 16.48 0.58
N PHE A 239 -2.72 17.16 0.44
CA PHE A 239 -3.43 17.26 -0.83
C PHE A 239 -2.58 17.76 -2.00
N PRO A 240 -1.75 18.82 -1.85
CA PRO A 240 -0.88 19.31 -2.93
C PRO A 240 0.16 18.28 -3.41
N PHE A 241 0.49 17.30 -2.58
CA PHE A 241 1.49 16.29 -2.92
C PHE A 241 0.94 15.08 -3.67
N VAL A 242 -0.38 14.92 -3.76
CA VAL A 242 -1.04 13.83 -4.50
C VAL A 242 -0.56 13.78 -5.96
N SER A 243 -0.48 14.93 -6.65
CA SER A 243 0.01 14.98 -8.04
C SER A 243 1.48 14.58 -8.19
N LYS A 244 2.32 14.89 -7.20
CA LYS A 244 3.75 14.50 -7.21
C LYS A 244 3.91 12.99 -7.05
N ALA A 245 3.12 12.39 -6.17
CA ALA A 245 3.19 10.95 -5.86
C ALA A 245 2.59 10.04 -6.95
N ALA A 246 1.83 10.59 -7.91
CA ALA A 246 1.10 9.83 -8.94
C ALA A 246 1.95 9.33 -10.13
N GLY A 247 3.30 9.18 -9.96
CA GLY A 247 4.23 8.83 -11.05
C GLY A 247 4.33 7.35 -11.40
N PHE A 248 3.82 6.47 -10.58
CA PHE A 248 4.07 5.03 -10.57
C PHE A 248 3.71 4.29 -11.88
N VAL A 249 2.61 4.65 -12.55
CA VAL A 249 2.23 4.03 -13.84
C VAL A 249 3.28 4.33 -14.92
N ALA A 250 3.76 5.58 -14.98
CA ALA A 250 4.77 5.97 -15.95
C ALA A 250 6.11 5.30 -15.66
N GLU A 251 6.48 5.15 -14.39
CA GLU A 251 7.68 4.41 -13.96
C GLU A 251 7.61 2.95 -14.40
N HIS A 252 6.48 2.27 -14.16
CA HIS A 252 6.28 0.89 -14.56
C HIS A 252 6.38 0.72 -16.07
N ARG A 253 5.65 1.53 -16.85
CA ARG A 253 5.64 1.42 -18.32
C ARG A 253 6.98 1.74 -18.97
N SER A 254 7.75 2.68 -18.45
CA SER A 254 8.92 3.21 -19.15
C SER A 254 10.26 2.70 -18.62
N LYS A 255 10.37 2.46 -17.31
CA LYS A 255 11.67 2.17 -16.68
C LYS A 255 11.77 0.76 -16.13
N TYR A 256 10.68 0.23 -15.60
CA TYR A 256 10.71 -0.96 -14.77
C TYR A 256 9.75 -2.05 -15.22
N ALA A 257 9.31 -2.02 -16.50
CA ALA A 257 8.34 -2.98 -17.04
C ALA A 257 8.76 -4.44 -16.85
N GLU A 258 10.04 -4.74 -17.08
CA GLU A 258 10.59 -6.08 -16.90
C GLU A 258 10.87 -6.38 -15.42
N ARG A 259 11.44 -5.40 -14.68
CA ARG A 259 11.79 -5.56 -13.27
C ARG A 259 10.57 -5.86 -12.41
N TRP A 260 9.46 -5.18 -12.65
CA TRP A 260 8.21 -5.31 -11.89
C TRP A 260 7.15 -6.15 -12.62
N ASP A 261 7.56 -7.14 -13.39
CA ASP A 261 6.65 -8.09 -14.07
C ASP A 261 6.31 -9.24 -13.12
N LEU A 262 5.01 -9.39 -12.80
CA LEU A 262 4.54 -10.43 -11.89
C LEU A 262 4.86 -11.84 -12.41
N ARG A 263 4.75 -12.08 -13.73
CA ARG A 263 5.00 -13.42 -14.29
C ARG A 263 6.45 -13.82 -14.09
N ARG A 264 7.38 -12.91 -14.36
CA ARG A 264 8.81 -13.16 -14.15
C ARG A 264 9.10 -13.52 -12.68
N LEU A 265 8.58 -12.70 -11.75
CA LEU A 265 8.83 -12.89 -10.33
C LEU A 265 8.14 -14.13 -9.76
N TYR A 266 6.91 -14.40 -10.20
CA TYR A 266 6.18 -15.60 -9.81
C TYR A 266 6.96 -16.86 -10.21
N LEU A 267 7.36 -16.98 -11.48
CA LEU A 267 8.09 -18.15 -11.97
C LEU A 267 9.46 -18.33 -11.29
N ALA A 268 10.09 -17.23 -10.87
CA ALA A 268 11.39 -17.28 -10.19
C ALA A 268 11.29 -17.64 -8.70
N LEU A 269 10.18 -17.27 -8.02
CA LEU A 269 10.09 -17.31 -6.57
C LEU A 269 8.99 -18.23 -6.01
N GLN A 270 8.11 -18.82 -6.83
CA GLN A 270 6.93 -19.58 -6.38
C GLN A 270 7.25 -20.77 -5.46
N GLU A 271 8.47 -21.30 -5.49
CA GLU A 271 8.89 -22.38 -4.58
C GLU A 271 9.20 -21.90 -3.15
N SER A 272 9.41 -20.58 -2.98
CA SER A 272 9.83 -19.99 -1.70
C SER A 272 8.94 -18.85 -1.22
N VAL A 273 8.05 -18.34 -2.08
CA VAL A 273 7.12 -17.24 -1.81
C VAL A 273 5.73 -17.66 -2.23
N SER A 274 4.73 -17.53 -1.35
CA SER A 274 3.33 -17.70 -1.73
C SER A 274 2.79 -16.43 -2.40
N PHE A 275 2.09 -16.57 -3.53
CA PHE A 275 1.55 -15.45 -4.29
C PHE A 275 0.03 -15.51 -4.35
N HIS A 276 -0.61 -14.40 -4.01
CA HIS A 276 -2.06 -14.26 -4.04
C HIS A 276 -2.44 -12.93 -4.68
N VAL A 277 -3.43 -12.95 -5.56
CA VAL A 277 -3.96 -11.76 -6.27
C VAL A 277 -5.44 -11.66 -6.03
N VAL A 278 -5.88 -10.48 -5.63
CA VAL A 278 -7.30 -10.15 -5.46
C VAL A 278 -7.64 -8.96 -6.33
N GLY A 279 -8.68 -9.10 -7.14
CA GLY A 279 -9.27 -8.02 -7.92
C GLY A 279 -10.70 -7.73 -7.53
N SER A 280 -11.20 -6.56 -7.90
CA SER A 280 -12.62 -6.20 -7.75
C SER A 280 -13.29 -6.08 -9.12
N GLU A 281 -14.53 -6.57 -9.23
CA GLU A 281 -15.29 -6.59 -10.49
C GLU A 281 -15.51 -5.19 -11.09
N GLY A 282 -15.68 -4.19 -10.23
CA GLY A 282 -15.89 -2.79 -10.60
C GLY A 282 -14.64 -1.91 -10.47
N ASP A 283 -13.44 -2.46 -10.43
CA ASP A 283 -12.21 -1.65 -10.41
C ASP A 283 -12.06 -0.86 -11.70
N ILE A 284 -12.07 0.47 -11.59
CA ILE A 284 -11.94 1.39 -12.73
C ILE A 284 -10.51 1.71 -13.11
N PHE A 285 -9.53 1.40 -12.25
CA PHE A 285 -8.12 1.74 -12.49
C PHE A 285 -7.37 0.61 -13.17
N GLU A 286 -7.56 -0.61 -12.67
CA GLU A 286 -6.75 -1.76 -13.10
C GLU A 286 -7.58 -3.00 -13.49
N PRO A 287 -8.71 -2.83 -14.23
CA PRO A 287 -9.62 -3.94 -14.54
C PRO A 287 -8.94 -5.04 -15.36
N ASN A 288 -7.92 -4.70 -16.15
CA ASN A 288 -7.22 -5.64 -17.03
C ASN A 288 -6.10 -6.41 -16.30
N GLN A 289 -5.64 -5.97 -15.15
CA GLN A 289 -4.50 -6.59 -14.47
C GLN A 289 -4.80 -8.02 -14.01
N VAL A 290 -5.95 -8.22 -13.38
CA VAL A 290 -6.37 -9.56 -12.92
C VAL A 290 -6.71 -10.48 -14.10
N VAL A 291 -7.31 -9.95 -15.16
CA VAL A 291 -7.59 -10.70 -16.39
C VAL A 291 -6.26 -11.23 -16.96
N LYS A 292 -5.26 -10.36 -17.11
CA LYS A 292 -3.93 -10.76 -17.60
C LYS A 292 -3.19 -11.67 -16.63
N ALA A 293 -3.36 -11.49 -15.32
CA ALA A 293 -2.79 -12.43 -14.35
C ALA A 293 -3.36 -13.83 -14.55
N ARG A 294 -4.66 -13.94 -14.77
CA ARG A 294 -5.32 -15.23 -15.06
C ARG A 294 -4.87 -15.83 -16.40
N GLU A 295 -4.77 -15.01 -17.44
CA GLU A 295 -4.30 -15.46 -18.77
C GLU A 295 -2.83 -15.94 -18.72
N ARG A 296 -1.97 -15.25 -17.98
CA ARG A 296 -0.51 -15.51 -18.00
C ARG A 296 -0.04 -16.51 -16.95
N LEU A 297 -0.80 -16.67 -15.86
CA LEU A 297 -0.38 -17.42 -14.67
C LEU A 297 -1.44 -18.37 -14.10
N GLY A 298 -2.67 -18.36 -14.61
CA GLY A 298 -3.74 -19.24 -14.12
C GLY A 298 -3.34 -20.72 -14.22
N ASP A 299 -2.76 -21.13 -15.35
CA ASP A 299 -2.29 -22.51 -15.57
C ASP A 299 -1.03 -22.86 -14.74
N HIS A 300 -0.38 -21.87 -14.15
CA HIS A 300 0.77 -22.05 -13.24
C HIS A 300 0.37 -22.16 -11.77
N GLY A 301 -0.93 -22.09 -11.44
CA GLY A 301 -1.44 -22.27 -10.09
C GLY A 301 -1.43 -21.00 -9.22
N LEU A 302 -1.30 -19.80 -9.81
CA LEU A 302 -1.45 -18.54 -9.07
C LEU A 302 -2.86 -18.45 -8.45
N ASP A 303 -2.95 -18.20 -7.14
CA ASP A 303 -4.23 -17.94 -6.46
C ASP A 303 -4.78 -16.57 -6.89
N ILE A 304 -5.88 -16.58 -7.62
CA ILE A 304 -6.53 -15.37 -8.15
C ILE A 304 -7.99 -15.36 -7.74
N ARG A 305 -8.37 -14.34 -6.97
CA ARG A 305 -9.73 -14.16 -6.46
C ARG A 305 -10.34 -12.86 -6.99
N MET A 306 -11.67 -12.89 -7.19
CA MET A 306 -12.45 -11.71 -7.57
C MET A 306 -13.44 -11.40 -6.45
N LEU A 307 -13.52 -10.13 -6.07
CA LEU A 307 -14.48 -9.61 -5.11
C LEU A 307 -15.51 -8.73 -5.80
N PRO A 308 -16.72 -8.64 -5.26
CA PRO A 308 -17.65 -7.60 -5.67
C PRO A 308 -17.10 -6.22 -5.26
N GLY A 309 -17.69 -5.16 -5.78
CA GLY A 309 -17.35 -3.79 -5.40
C GLY A 309 -16.42 -3.08 -6.37
N GLY A 310 -16.05 -1.86 -6.02
CA GLY A 310 -15.17 -0.98 -6.79
C GLY A 310 -13.70 -1.08 -6.41
N HIS A 311 -12.94 -0.06 -6.78
CA HIS A 311 -11.51 -0.01 -6.46
C HIS A 311 -11.25 0.02 -4.95
N MET A 312 -12.08 0.77 -4.18
CA MET A 312 -11.91 0.97 -2.73
C MET A 312 -12.39 -0.24 -1.90
N THR A 313 -11.99 -1.44 -2.29
CA THR A 313 -12.45 -2.69 -1.65
C THR A 313 -12.06 -2.80 -0.17
N THR A 314 -10.99 -2.12 0.28
CA THR A 314 -10.61 -2.02 1.70
C THR A 314 -11.69 -1.32 2.55
N SER A 315 -12.45 -0.43 1.93
CA SER A 315 -13.59 0.27 2.55
C SER A 315 -14.92 -0.41 2.29
N GLU A 316 -15.12 -0.98 1.08
CA GLU A 316 -16.39 -1.61 0.68
C GLU A 316 -16.58 -2.99 1.31
N HIS A 317 -15.50 -3.78 1.37
CA HIS A 317 -15.55 -5.18 1.82
C HIS A 317 -14.44 -5.52 2.84
N PRO A 318 -14.29 -4.73 3.92
CA PRO A 318 -13.18 -4.89 4.87
C PRO A 318 -13.21 -6.24 5.60
N GLU A 319 -14.40 -6.77 5.89
CA GLU A 319 -14.59 -8.08 6.56
C GLU A 319 -14.11 -9.22 5.65
N LEU A 320 -14.53 -9.19 4.38
CA LEU A 320 -14.16 -10.20 3.40
C LEU A 320 -12.67 -10.19 3.12
N LEU A 321 -12.05 -8.98 3.03
CA LEU A 321 -10.60 -8.86 2.91
C LEU A 321 -9.88 -9.38 4.15
N ALA A 322 -10.37 -9.08 5.34
CA ALA A 322 -9.80 -9.60 6.58
C ALA A 322 -9.85 -11.14 6.63
N GLN A 323 -10.95 -11.73 6.12
CA GLN A 323 -11.07 -13.19 6.00
C GLN A 323 -10.01 -13.75 5.04
N ILE A 324 -9.87 -13.17 3.84
CA ILE A 324 -8.87 -13.61 2.85
C ILE A 324 -7.46 -13.50 3.43
N ILE A 325 -7.14 -12.37 4.08
CA ILE A 325 -5.82 -12.16 4.70
C ILE A 325 -5.52 -13.24 5.75
N ARG A 326 -6.50 -13.64 6.57
CA ARG A 326 -6.33 -14.75 7.52
C ARG A 326 -6.14 -16.12 6.85
N GLU A 327 -6.83 -16.34 5.72
CA GLU A 327 -6.72 -17.61 4.98
C GLU A 327 -5.34 -17.81 4.37
N VAL A 328 -4.78 -16.76 3.76
CA VAL A 328 -3.53 -16.83 2.98
C VAL A 328 -2.31 -16.34 3.74
N GLY A 329 -2.48 -15.57 4.80
CA GLY A 329 -1.41 -15.02 5.63
C GLY A 329 -0.69 -16.07 6.48
N PRO A 330 0.32 -15.65 7.23
CA PRO A 330 1.12 -16.57 8.03
C PRO A 330 0.25 -17.29 9.05
N LYS A 331 0.44 -18.62 9.13
CA LYS A 331 -0.15 -19.45 10.21
C LYS A 331 0.80 -19.36 11.41
N GLN A 332 0.30 -18.90 12.54
CA GLN A 332 1.03 -18.89 13.80
C GLN A 332 0.89 -20.23 14.50
#